data_feb71868c635625a9fe0cc9c384ac266
#
_entry.id   feb71868c635625a9fe0cc9c384ac266
#
_cell.length_a   1.000
_cell.length_b   1.000
_cell.length_c   1.000
_cell.angle_alpha   90.00
_cell.angle_beta   90.00
_cell.angle_gamma   90.00
#
_symmetry.space_group_name_H-M   'P 1'
#
loop_
_entity.id
_entity.type
_entity.pdbx_description
1 polymer ?
#
loop_
_entity_poly.entity_id
_entity_poly.type
_entity_poly.pdbx_seq_one_letter_code
_entity_poly.pdbx_strand_id
1 'polypeptide(L)'
;MAGPTASRSIASPSASKRSPRAAAAASSIRRKSRSAAANCATGRDANAFGRRIVETAAEPARVRIALSAVRRADALDVALSVTPRAGAPRALDAYLALYENGVESQVRAGENRGATLRHERVVRQWIGPLAATGDAGAPLDARRALPLPANLRAADAARYGVAAFVEDRATGDVLQALDLPLCG
;
A
#
# COMPACT_ATOMS: atom_id res chain seq x y z
N MET A 1 -56.84 21.41 22.83
CA MET A 1 -55.79 20.52 23.39
C MET A 1 -54.81 20.24 22.26
N ALA A 2 -53.67 20.87 22.30
CA ALA A 2 -52.63 20.72 21.29
C ALA A 2 -51.57 19.74 21.80
N GLY A 3 -51.33 18.68 21.03
CA GLY A 3 -50.30 17.69 21.31
C GLY A 3 -48.96 18.14 20.70
N PRO A 4 -47.79 17.78 21.31
CA PRO A 4 -46.49 18.25 20.84
C PRO A 4 -45.96 17.45 19.69
N THR A 5 -45.48 18.14 18.66
CA THR A 5 -44.71 17.64 17.53
C THR A 5 -43.32 17.23 17.97
N ALA A 6 -42.97 15.94 17.81
CA ALA A 6 -41.63 15.43 18.05
C ALA A 6 -40.74 15.72 16.84
N SER A 7 -39.74 16.54 17.02
CA SER A 7 -38.69 16.85 16.05
C SER A 7 -37.68 15.66 16.03
N ARG A 8 -37.58 14.95 14.91
CA ARG A 8 -36.55 13.92 14.70
C ARG A 8 -35.25 14.59 14.28
N SER A 9 -34.28 14.54 15.19
CA SER A 9 -32.90 14.94 14.91
C SER A 9 -32.25 13.88 14.01
N ILE A 10 -31.80 14.30 12.81
CA ILE A 10 -31.04 13.45 11.88
C ILE A 10 -29.61 13.47 12.37
N ALA A 11 -29.13 12.33 12.87
CA ALA A 11 -27.73 12.14 13.25
C ALA A 11 -26.87 12.07 11.98
N SER A 12 -25.89 12.97 11.88
CA SER A 12 -24.85 12.94 10.84
C SER A 12 -23.98 11.68 10.99
N PRO A 13 -23.55 11.01 9.89
CA PRO A 13 -22.69 9.87 9.98
C PRO A 13 -21.30 10.31 10.47
N SER A 14 -20.84 9.67 11.54
CA SER A 14 -19.53 9.88 12.14
C SER A 14 -18.44 9.61 11.12
N ALA A 15 -17.55 10.57 10.91
CA ALA A 15 -16.33 10.41 10.14
C ALA A 15 -15.50 9.24 10.71
N SER A 16 -15.26 8.25 9.87
CA SER A 16 -14.39 7.11 10.19
C SER A 16 -13.00 7.64 10.56
N LYS A 17 -12.64 7.49 11.84
CA LYS A 17 -11.30 7.82 12.33
C LYS A 17 -10.30 6.93 11.64
N ARG A 18 -9.54 7.46 10.68
CA ARG A 18 -8.38 6.78 10.09
C ARG A 18 -7.47 6.34 11.22
N SER A 19 -7.13 5.06 11.23
CA SER A 19 -6.23 4.50 12.24
C SER A 19 -4.89 5.27 12.21
N PRO A 20 -4.40 5.77 13.35
CA PRO A 20 -3.14 6.51 13.39
C PRO A 20 -1.92 5.69 12.92
N ARG A 21 -2.01 4.36 12.96
CA ARG A 21 -0.97 3.45 12.46
C ARG A 21 -0.87 3.41 10.93
N ALA A 22 -1.99 3.44 10.21
CA ALA A 22 -1.95 3.50 8.74
C ALA A 22 -1.28 4.79 8.25
N ALA A 23 -1.50 5.91 8.94
CA ALA A 23 -0.83 7.17 8.66
C ALA A 23 0.68 7.11 8.98
N ALA A 24 1.07 6.36 10.02
CA ALA A 24 2.47 6.17 10.39
C ALA A 24 3.23 5.28 9.38
N ALA A 25 2.60 4.21 8.88
CA ALA A 25 3.19 3.34 7.85
C ALA A 25 3.39 4.07 6.52
N ALA A 26 2.39 4.83 6.06
CA ALA A 26 2.51 5.68 4.89
C ALA A 26 3.60 6.76 5.06
N SER A 27 3.75 7.29 6.28
CA SER A 27 4.80 8.25 6.64
C SER A 27 6.20 7.60 6.69
N SER A 28 6.33 6.31 7.03
CA SER A 28 7.62 5.61 7.07
C SER A 28 8.14 5.31 5.66
N ILE A 29 7.28 4.93 4.73
CA ILE A 29 7.63 4.78 3.31
C ILE A 29 8.10 6.12 2.73
N ARG A 30 7.39 7.21 3.03
CA ARG A 30 7.82 8.57 2.67
C ARG A 30 9.14 8.98 3.30
N ARG A 31 9.37 8.62 4.55
CA ARG A 31 10.62 8.95 5.26
C ARG A 31 11.81 8.20 4.70
N LYS A 32 11.65 6.95 4.23
CA LYS A 32 12.74 6.21 3.62
C LYS A 32 13.11 6.71 2.24
N SER A 33 12.13 7.02 1.40
CA SER A 33 12.44 7.72 0.15
C SER A 33 13.10 9.08 0.42
N ARG A 34 12.76 9.76 1.53
CA ARG A 34 13.45 10.98 1.96
C ARG A 34 14.80 10.73 2.63
N SER A 35 15.00 9.65 3.39
CA SER A 35 16.31 9.39 4.00
C SER A 35 17.30 8.79 3.00
N ALA A 36 16.83 7.99 2.04
CA ALA A 36 17.67 7.65 0.88
C ALA A 36 18.03 8.88 0.04
N ALA A 37 17.10 9.83 -0.11
CA ALA A 37 17.36 11.12 -0.77
C ALA A 37 18.13 12.10 0.12
N ALA A 38 18.04 12.06 1.45
CA ALA A 38 18.80 12.93 2.36
C ALA A 38 20.24 12.45 2.57
N ASN A 39 20.50 11.15 2.39
CA ASN A 39 21.86 10.62 2.33
C ASN A 39 22.53 10.84 0.96
N CYS A 40 21.76 11.15 -0.08
CA CYS A 40 22.25 11.80 -1.28
C CYS A 40 22.26 13.30 -1.00
N ALA A 41 23.37 13.85 -0.55
CA ALA A 41 23.55 15.19 0.03
C ALA A 41 22.95 16.39 -0.73
N THR A 42 22.24 16.18 -1.84
CA THR A 42 21.52 17.25 -2.55
C THR A 42 20.34 16.76 -3.42
N GLY A 43 20.02 15.45 -3.51
CA GLY A 43 19.01 14.96 -4.47
C GLY A 43 19.36 15.26 -5.95
N ARG A 44 20.53 15.83 -6.19
CA ARG A 44 21.02 16.24 -7.51
C ARG A 44 22.08 15.30 -8.07
N ASP A 45 22.65 14.40 -7.27
CA ASP A 45 23.61 13.41 -7.72
C ASP A 45 22.91 12.11 -8.10
N ALA A 46 22.47 12.03 -9.36
CA ALA A 46 21.84 10.83 -9.92
C ALA A 46 22.75 9.58 -9.82
N ASN A 47 24.08 9.76 -9.84
CA ASN A 47 25.04 8.66 -9.73
C ASN A 47 25.10 8.11 -8.30
N ALA A 48 25.08 8.97 -7.29
CA ALA A 48 25.02 8.55 -5.88
C ALA A 48 23.70 7.81 -5.58
N PHE A 49 22.59 8.29 -6.12
CA PHE A 49 21.30 7.63 -6.02
C PHE A 49 21.29 6.26 -6.70
N GLY A 50 21.83 6.17 -7.94
CA GLY A 50 21.96 4.92 -8.67
C GLY A 50 22.83 3.89 -7.93
N ARG A 51 24.00 4.30 -7.41
CA ARG A 51 24.85 3.42 -6.58
C ARG A 51 24.09 2.89 -5.36
N ARG A 52 23.36 3.74 -4.65
CA ARG A 52 22.61 3.33 -3.46
C ARG A 52 21.51 2.32 -3.78
N ILE A 53 20.84 2.47 -4.93
CA ILE A 53 19.87 1.48 -5.41
C ILE A 53 20.55 0.13 -5.64
N VAL A 54 21.69 0.12 -6.34
CA VAL A 54 22.43 -1.12 -6.64
C VAL A 54 22.94 -1.78 -5.35
N GLU A 55 23.50 -1.03 -4.42
CA GLU A 55 23.94 -1.53 -3.12
C GLU A 55 22.78 -2.18 -2.34
N THR A 56 21.64 -1.47 -2.24
CA THR A 56 20.45 -1.98 -1.53
C THR A 56 19.86 -3.21 -2.23
N ALA A 57 19.88 -3.25 -3.57
CA ALA A 57 19.39 -4.39 -4.33
C ALA A 57 20.30 -5.62 -4.22
N ALA A 58 21.59 -5.43 -3.95
CA ALA A 58 22.56 -6.50 -3.74
C ALA A 58 22.45 -7.14 -2.33
N GLU A 59 21.81 -6.47 -1.37
CA GLU A 59 21.61 -7.02 -0.04
C GLU A 59 20.65 -8.24 -0.10
N PRO A 60 21.01 -9.41 0.49
CA PRO A 60 20.11 -10.55 0.53
C PRO A 60 18.80 -10.19 1.23
N ALA A 61 17.68 -10.51 0.59
CA ALA A 61 16.37 -10.30 1.19
C ALA A 61 16.21 -11.12 2.47
N ARG A 62 15.91 -10.44 3.59
CA ARG A 62 15.73 -11.06 4.91
C ARG A 62 14.36 -11.72 5.09
N VAL A 63 13.45 -11.50 4.17
CA VAL A 63 12.14 -12.16 4.11
C VAL A 63 11.86 -12.59 2.68
N ARG A 64 11.05 -13.64 2.51
CA ARG A 64 10.49 -14.05 1.21
C ARG A 64 9.00 -13.72 1.21
N ILE A 65 8.55 -13.05 0.16
CA ILE A 65 7.13 -12.81 -0.11
C ILE A 65 6.69 -13.75 -1.24
N ALA A 66 5.59 -14.45 -1.03
CA ALA A 66 4.82 -15.10 -2.10
C ALA A 66 3.45 -14.43 -2.15
N LEU A 67 3.06 -13.98 -3.33
CA LEU A 67 1.83 -13.25 -3.57
C LEU A 67 1.11 -13.89 -4.76
N SER A 68 -0.17 -14.20 -4.60
CA SER A 68 -1.03 -14.63 -5.68
C SER A 68 -2.36 -13.89 -5.63
N ALA A 69 -2.98 -13.71 -6.79
CA ALA A 69 -4.26 -13.05 -6.90
C ALA A 69 -5.12 -13.78 -7.93
N VAL A 70 -6.37 -14.04 -7.57
CA VAL A 70 -7.35 -14.68 -8.45
C VAL A 70 -8.55 -13.77 -8.56
N ARG A 71 -8.87 -13.35 -9.79
CA ARG A 71 -10.02 -12.50 -10.05
C ARG A 71 -11.32 -13.29 -9.92
N ARG A 72 -12.27 -12.73 -9.19
CA ARG A 72 -13.69 -13.12 -9.14
C ARG A 72 -14.53 -12.06 -9.86
N ALA A 73 -15.84 -12.21 -9.84
CA ALA A 73 -16.74 -11.28 -10.53
C ALA A 73 -16.59 -9.83 -10.01
N ASP A 74 -16.55 -9.66 -8.69
CA ASP A 74 -16.59 -8.37 -7.99
C ASP A 74 -15.43 -8.17 -7.00
N ALA A 75 -14.51 -9.13 -6.93
CA ALA A 75 -13.39 -9.09 -5.99
C ALA A 75 -12.14 -9.74 -6.58
N LEU A 76 -11.03 -9.46 -5.94
CA LEU A 76 -9.74 -10.10 -6.14
C LEU A 76 -9.40 -10.88 -4.88
N ASP A 77 -9.38 -12.22 -4.96
CA ASP A 77 -8.92 -13.07 -3.89
C ASP A 77 -7.38 -13.06 -3.87
N VAL A 78 -6.81 -12.46 -2.85
CA VAL A 78 -5.36 -12.32 -2.69
C VAL A 78 -4.89 -13.25 -1.59
N ALA A 79 -3.87 -14.04 -1.87
CA ALA A 79 -3.13 -14.81 -0.88
C ALA A 79 -1.68 -14.26 -0.78
N LEU A 80 -1.30 -13.94 0.45
CA LEU A 80 0.03 -13.48 0.83
C LEU A 80 0.66 -14.48 1.77
N SER A 81 1.89 -14.89 1.49
CA SER A 81 2.73 -15.64 2.42
C SER A 81 4.05 -14.91 2.60
N VAL A 82 4.46 -14.69 3.84
CA VAL A 82 5.73 -14.09 4.22
C VAL A 82 6.52 -15.09 5.03
N THR A 83 7.68 -15.50 4.53
CA THR A 83 8.58 -16.43 5.19
C THR A 83 9.84 -15.69 5.64
N PRO A 84 10.08 -15.55 6.96
CA PRO A 84 11.32 -14.99 7.48
C PRO A 84 12.52 -15.87 7.07
N ARG A 85 13.66 -15.23 6.83
CA ARG A 85 14.96 -15.88 6.55
C ARG A 85 15.94 -15.61 7.69
N ALA A 86 17.11 -16.22 7.63
CA ALA A 86 18.18 -15.95 8.59
C ALA A 86 18.47 -14.45 8.69
N GLY A 87 18.53 -13.92 9.92
CA GLY A 87 18.73 -12.49 10.18
C GLY A 87 17.46 -11.62 10.01
N ALA A 88 16.29 -12.22 9.82
CA ALA A 88 15.05 -11.47 9.85
C ALA A 88 14.73 -10.93 11.25
N PRO A 89 14.17 -9.71 11.36
CA PRO A 89 13.64 -9.21 12.62
C PRO A 89 12.53 -10.11 13.18
N ARG A 90 12.40 -10.12 14.51
CA ARG A 90 11.36 -10.94 15.18
C ARG A 90 9.95 -10.43 14.99
N ALA A 91 9.79 -9.11 14.79
CA ALA A 91 8.49 -8.47 14.66
C ALA A 91 8.34 -7.87 13.26
N LEU A 92 7.51 -8.50 12.45
CA LEU A 92 7.24 -8.13 11.08
C LEU A 92 5.81 -7.65 10.93
N ASP A 93 5.63 -6.58 10.17
CA ASP A 93 4.34 -6.12 9.69
C ASP A 93 4.29 -6.21 8.16
N ALA A 94 3.26 -6.86 7.64
CA ALA A 94 3.03 -6.95 6.20
C ALA A 94 1.86 -6.08 5.78
N TYR A 95 1.91 -5.60 4.54
CA TYR A 95 0.89 -4.75 3.97
C TYR A 95 0.55 -5.19 2.55
N LEU A 96 -0.70 -4.99 2.17
CA LEU A 96 -1.20 -5.16 0.82
C LEU A 96 -1.81 -3.85 0.32
N ALA A 97 -1.58 -3.52 -0.93
CA ALA A 97 -2.19 -2.38 -1.59
C ALA A 97 -2.75 -2.81 -2.95
N LEU A 98 -4.06 -2.64 -3.15
CA LEU A 98 -4.65 -2.65 -4.48
C LEU A 98 -4.41 -1.28 -5.10
N TYR A 99 -3.83 -1.23 -6.29
CA TYR A 99 -3.56 0.02 -6.99
C TYR A 99 -4.17 0.03 -8.40
N GLU A 100 -4.31 1.23 -8.95
CA GLU A 100 -4.76 1.49 -10.33
C GLU A 100 -3.77 2.40 -11.05
N ASN A 101 -3.46 2.07 -12.30
CA ASN A 101 -2.62 2.84 -13.21
C ASN A 101 -3.46 3.68 -14.19
N GLY A 102 -2.85 4.71 -14.75
CA GLY A 102 -3.47 5.56 -15.78
C GLY A 102 -4.65 6.37 -15.25
N VAL A 103 -4.65 6.73 -13.97
CA VAL A 103 -5.68 7.59 -13.37
C VAL A 103 -5.40 9.03 -13.76
N GLU A 104 -6.37 9.67 -14.42
CA GLU A 104 -6.24 11.07 -14.82
C GLU A 104 -6.97 12.01 -13.87
N SER A 105 -6.38 13.17 -13.63
CA SER A 105 -7.00 14.25 -12.89
C SER A 105 -6.82 15.60 -13.59
N GLN A 106 -7.89 16.39 -13.61
CA GLN A 106 -7.87 17.76 -14.14
C GLN A 106 -7.52 18.73 -13.01
N VAL A 107 -6.48 19.52 -13.19
CA VAL A 107 -6.09 20.56 -12.23
C VAL A 107 -7.00 21.78 -12.42
N ARG A 108 -7.83 22.05 -11.41
CA ARG A 108 -8.84 23.11 -11.49
C ARG A 108 -8.37 24.46 -10.96
N ALA A 109 -7.27 24.48 -10.18
CA ALA A 109 -6.76 25.71 -9.56
C ALA A 109 -5.25 25.64 -9.35
N GLY A 110 -4.61 26.78 -9.02
CA GLY A 110 -3.18 26.91 -8.79
C GLY A 110 -2.38 27.11 -10.08
N GLU A 111 -1.06 27.08 -9.96
CA GLU A 111 -0.12 27.35 -11.07
C GLU A 111 -0.28 26.38 -12.26
N ASN A 112 -0.67 25.14 -11.98
CA ASN A 112 -0.89 24.11 -13.00
C ASN A 112 -2.35 24.04 -13.48
N ARG A 113 -3.16 25.08 -13.26
CA ARG A 113 -4.56 25.11 -13.70
C ARG A 113 -4.70 24.80 -15.20
N GLY A 114 -5.61 23.89 -15.52
CA GLY A 114 -5.88 23.45 -16.88
C GLY A 114 -5.04 22.24 -17.33
N ALA A 115 -4.02 21.85 -16.55
CA ALA A 115 -3.25 20.65 -16.85
C ALA A 115 -4.04 19.37 -16.53
N THR A 116 -3.85 18.34 -17.35
CA THR A 116 -4.26 16.97 -17.06
C THR A 116 -3.07 16.22 -16.51
N LEU A 117 -3.18 15.73 -15.28
CA LEU A 117 -2.16 14.91 -14.66
C LEU A 117 -2.54 13.43 -14.78
N ARG A 118 -1.59 12.61 -15.21
CA ARG A 118 -1.72 11.16 -15.23
C ARG A 118 -0.94 10.56 -14.07
N HIS A 119 -1.62 9.68 -13.33
CA HIS A 119 -1.08 9.04 -12.14
C HIS A 119 -0.96 7.54 -12.35
N GLU A 120 0.16 7.00 -11.93
CA GLU A 120 0.40 5.56 -11.89
C GLU A 120 0.40 5.07 -10.43
N ARG A 121 0.00 3.82 -10.22
CA ARG A 121 -0.03 3.17 -8.91
C ARG A 121 -0.83 3.93 -7.84
N VAL A 122 -1.99 4.45 -8.23
CA VAL A 122 -2.91 5.10 -7.28
C VAL A 122 -3.52 4.05 -6.38
N VAL A 123 -3.20 4.10 -5.10
CA VAL A 123 -3.72 3.14 -4.12
C VAL A 123 -5.22 3.31 -3.95
N ARG A 124 -5.98 2.26 -4.26
CA ARG A 124 -7.43 2.18 -4.09
C ARG A 124 -7.82 1.57 -2.76
N GLN A 125 -7.07 0.57 -2.31
CA GLN A 125 -7.27 -0.08 -1.02
C GLN A 125 -5.94 -0.32 -0.35
N TRP A 126 -5.93 -0.19 0.96
CA TRP A 126 -4.75 -0.42 1.80
C TRP A 126 -5.14 -1.33 2.96
N ILE A 127 -4.41 -2.43 3.13
CA ILE A 127 -4.64 -3.45 4.15
C ILE A 127 -3.37 -3.65 4.94
N GLY A 128 -3.50 -3.62 6.23
CA GLY A 128 -2.41 -3.83 7.18
C GLY A 128 -2.44 -2.82 8.33
N PRO A 129 -1.57 -3.00 9.31
CA PRO A 129 -0.56 -4.06 9.39
C PRO A 129 -1.17 -5.45 9.56
N LEU A 130 -0.65 -6.43 8.82
CA LEU A 130 -0.88 -7.84 9.03
C LEU A 130 0.31 -8.36 9.84
N ALA A 131 0.08 -8.76 11.07
CA ALA A 131 1.12 -9.27 11.94
C ALA A 131 1.15 -10.80 11.90
N ALA A 132 2.33 -11.40 12.00
CA ALA A 132 2.44 -12.83 12.24
C ALA A 132 1.80 -13.17 13.59
N THR A 133 0.91 -14.17 13.57
CA THR A 133 0.26 -14.71 14.78
C THR A 133 1.00 -15.98 15.18
N GLY A 134 2.09 -15.85 15.91
CA GLY A 134 2.88 -17.00 16.33
C GLY A 134 4.20 -16.57 16.94
N ASP A 135 5.06 -17.56 17.18
CA ASP A 135 6.40 -17.33 17.68
C ASP A 135 7.23 -16.44 16.76
N ALA A 136 8.23 -15.78 17.34
CA ALA A 136 9.15 -14.96 16.58
C ALA A 136 9.81 -15.77 15.45
N GLY A 137 9.63 -15.32 14.20
CA GLY A 137 10.14 -16.03 13.03
C GLY A 137 9.14 -17.01 12.38
N ALA A 138 7.90 -17.11 12.90
CA ALA A 138 6.84 -17.86 12.23
C ALA A 138 6.46 -17.21 10.88
N PRO A 139 6.12 -18.01 9.86
CA PRO A 139 5.54 -17.50 8.63
C PRO A 139 4.24 -16.74 8.91
N LEU A 140 3.97 -15.70 8.10
CA LEU A 140 2.69 -15.01 8.09
C LEU A 140 1.95 -15.41 6.82
N ASP A 141 0.77 -15.99 6.97
CA ASP A 141 -0.13 -16.30 5.88
C ASP A 141 -1.42 -15.48 6.02
N ALA A 142 -1.84 -14.83 4.96
CA ALA A 142 -3.05 -14.04 4.94
C ALA A 142 -3.80 -14.23 3.62
N ARG A 143 -5.13 -14.29 3.71
CA ARG A 143 -6.03 -14.24 2.55
C ARG A 143 -6.97 -13.08 2.70
N ARG A 144 -7.18 -12.34 1.62
CA ARG A 144 -8.06 -11.17 1.59
C ARG A 144 -8.83 -11.12 0.28
N ALA A 145 -10.12 -10.87 0.37
CA ALA A 145 -10.92 -10.49 -0.78
C ALA A 145 -10.88 -8.96 -0.89
N LEU A 146 -10.35 -8.45 -1.99
CA LEU A 146 -10.27 -7.03 -2.29
C LEU A 146 -11.38 -6.68 -3.27
N PRO A 147 -12.41 -5.90 -2.86
CA PRO A 147 -13.45 -5.47 -3.77
C PRO A 147 -12.89 -4.74 -4.99
N LEU A 148 -13.36 -5.14 -6.16
CA LEU A 148 -13.08 -4.48 -7.44
C LEU A 148 -14.27 -3.59 -7.82
N PRO A 149 -14.08 -2.57 -8.66
CA PRO A 149 -15.20 -1.80 -9.19
C PRO A 149 -16.22 -2.73 -9.88
N ALA A 150 -17.50 -2.56 -9.55
CA ALA A 150 -18.58 -3.44 -10.01
C ALA A 150 -18.67 -3.58 -11.54
N ASN A 151 -18.21 -2.56 -12.29
CA ASN A 151 -18.26 -2.51 -13.75
C ASN A 151 -16.88 -2.74 -14.39
N LEU A 152 -15.93 -3.34 -13.67
CA LEU A 152 -14.58 -3.57 -14.18
C LEU A 152 -14.61 -4.61 -15.30
N ARG A 153 -14.43 -4.18 -16.54
CA ARG A 153 -14.31 -5.06 -17.71
C ARG A 153 -12.97 -5.82 -17.66
N ALA A 154 -12.91 -6.97 -18.34
CA ALA A 154 -11.68 -7.75 -18.43
C ALA A 154 -10.52 -6.92 -18.99
N ALA A 155 -10.77 -6.15 -20.06
CA ALA A 155 -9.77 -5.30 -20.71
C ALA A 155 -9.20 -4.20 -19.77
N ASP A 156 -9.96 -3.76 -18.78
CA ASP A 156 -9.51 -2.74 -17.82
C ASP A 156 -8.75 -3.34 -16.64
N ALA A 157 -8.74 -4.66 -16.48
CA ALA A 157 -8.06 -5.34 -15.38
C ALA A 157 -6.55 -5.08 -15.37
N ALA A 158 -5.93 -4.95 -16.54
CA ALA A 158 -4.50 -4.64 -16.68
C ALA A 158 -4.11 -3.27 -16.08
N ARG A 159 -5.08 -2.41 -15.78
CA ARG A 159 -4.83 -1.15 -15.06
C ARG A 159 -4.61 -1.36 -13.57
N TYR A 160 -5.00 -2.52 -13.03
CA TYR A 160 -4.91 -2.82 -11.60
C TYR A 160 -3.74 -3.73 -11.30
N GLY A 161 -3.30 -3.69 -10.06
CA GLY A 161 -2.30 -4.62 -9.53
C GLY A 161 -2.34 -4.63 -8.01
N VAL A 162 -1.67 -5.61 -7.44
CA VAL A 162 -1.50 -5.76 -5.99
C VAL A 162 -0.03 -5.62 -5.66
N ALA A 163 0.30 -4.69 -4.78
CA ALA A 163 1.62 -4.61 -4.17
C ALA A 163 1.57 -5.17 -2.75
N ALA A 164 2.60 -5.91 -2.38
CA ALA A 164 2.84 -6.35 -1.01
C ALA A 164 4.20 -5.86 -0.54
N PHE A 165 4.33 -5.49 0.72
CA PHE A 165 5.63 -5.24 1.33
C PHE A 165 5.63 -5.63 2.81
N VAL A 166 6.83 -5.86 3.31
CA VAL A 166 7.07 -6.27 4.69
C VAL A 166 8.06 -5.30 5.31
N GLU A 167 7.74 -4.85 6.51
CA GLU A 167 8.61 -3.96 7.28
C GLU A 167 8.99 -4.58 8.64
N ASP A 168 10.14 -4.17 9.12
CA ASP A 168 10.52 -4.35 10.52
C ASP A 168 9.66 -3.40 11.38
N ARG A 169 8.85 -3.97 12.26
CA ARG A 169 7.96 -3.18 13.15
C ARG A 169 8.73 -2.21 14.04
N ALA A 170 9.95 -2.57 14.44
CA ALA A 170 10.74 -1.76 15.36
C ALA A 170 11.34 -0.52 14.68
N THR A 171 11.83 -0.67 13.45
CA THR A 171 12.54 0.39 12.73
C THR A 171 11.70 1.06 11.64
N GLY A 172 10.63 0.39 11.17
CA GLY A 172 9.85 0.79 10.00
C GLY A 172 10.62 0.58 8.69
N ASP A 173 11.65 -0.27 8.72
CA ASP A 173 12.44 -0.58 7.54
C ASP A 173 11.71 -1.55 6.62
N VAL A 174 11.51 -1.19 5.35
CA VAL A 174 10.99 -2.11 4.33
C VAL A 174 12.07 -3.13 4.00
N LEU A 175 11.79 -4.39 4.30
CA LEU A 175 12.72 -5.52 4.12
C LEU A 175 12.60 -6.14 2.73
N GLN A 176 11.37 -6.15 2.20
CA GLN A 176 11.05 -6.70 0.89
C GLN A 176 9.75 -6.11 0.39
N ALA A 177 9.65 -5.93 -0.91
CA ALA A 177 8.42 -5.56 -1.62
C ALA A 177 8.24 -6.43 -2.87
N LEU A 178 7.00 -6.71 -3.21
CA LEU A 178 6.62 -7.46 -4.40
C LEU A 178 5.43 -6.78 -5.07
N ASP A 179 5.46 -6.72 -6.39
CA ASP A 179 4.40 -6.17 -7.24
C ASP A 179 3.84 -7.26 -8.15
N LEU A 180 2.53 -7.34 -8.23
CA LEU A 180 1.79 -8.29 -9.05
C LEU A 180 0.75 -7.53 -9.90
N PRO A 181 1.10 -7.12 -11.14
CA PRO A 181 0.13 -6.58 -12.07
C PRO A 181 -0.93 -7.63 -12.42
N LEU A 182 -2.18 -7.21 -12.58
CA LEU A 182 -3.22 -8.10 -13.07
C LEU A 182 -3.13 -8.20 -14.60
N CYS A 183 -3.21 -9.44 -15.09
CA CYS A 183 -3.36 -9.68 -16.52
C CYS A 183 -4.82 -9.46 -16.93
N GLY A 184 -5.02 -8.86 -18.11
CA GLY A 184 -6.35 -8.72 -18.73
C GLY A 184 -6.84 -10.03 -19.33
#